data_305126bae07360e113a588024c17171d
#
_entry.id   305126bae07360e113a588024c17171d
#
_cell.length_a   1.000
_cell.length_b   1.000
_cell.length_c   1.000
_cell.angle_alpha   90.00
_cell.angle_beta   90.00
_cell.angle_gamma   90.00
#
_symmetry.space_group_name_H-M   'P 1'
#
loop_
_entity.id
_entity.type
_entity.pdbx_description
1 polymer ?
#
loop_
_entity_poly.entity_id
_entity_poly.type
_entity_poly.pdbx_seq_one_letter_code
_entity_poly.pdbx_strand_id
1 'polypeptide(L)'
;MISQQERQQAADALFEAGRTSKPIAQVSKTWPKMEIEDSYVVQQLWADKRVQAGARVIGHKIGLTSRAMQQASKMTEPDYGVLLDDMTYADGARIPVSLFSAPRLEVELAFVLGKRIGGKNVTIYDVLDATAYVTPALEIIDYRTEVPRAIVDTIADNAAAAGMVTGGRPVRPMDVDLRWCAATLSKNGVIEESGVSAAIMGHPAMGIVWLANRLARHDIMLEAGHILLAGSFTRPVNVAAGDVIHADFGPLGSIGVSFY
;
A
#
# COMPACT_ATOMS: atom_id res chain seq x y z
N MET A 1 2.02 -5.76 25.20
CA MET A 1 0.78 -5.14 24.64
C MET A 1 0.38 -3.92 25.46
N ILE A 2 -0.21 -2.93 24.83
CA ILE A 2 -0.77 -1.71 25.45
C ILE A 2 -2.28 -1.87 25.70
N SER A 3 -2.86 -0.99 26.54
CA SER A 3 -4.29 -1.02 26.85
C SER A 3 -5.17 -0.57 25.69
N GLN A 4 -6.47 -0.90 25.73
CA GLN A 4 -7.44 -0.46 24.73
C GLN A 4 -7.52 1.08 24.62
N GLN A 5 -7.42 1.78 25.77
CA GLN A 5 -7.43 3.23 25.80
C GLN A 5 -6.19 3.82 25.09
N GLU A 6 -5.00 3.24 25.31
CA GLU A 6 -3.77 3.67 24.65
C GLU A 6 -3.82 3.40 23.14
N ARG A 7 -4.39 2.28 22.69
CA ARG A 7 -4.63 2.01 21.25
C ARG A 7 -5.55 3.06 20.63
N GLN A 8 -6.61 3.43 21.32
CA GLN A 8 -7.53 4.48 20.87
C GLN A 8 -6.81 5.82 20.75
N GLN A 9 -6.02 6.22 21.76
CA GLN A 9 -5.24 7.45 21.75
C GLN A 9 -4.24 7.49 20.59
N ALA A 10 -3.57 6.37 20.31
CA ALA A 10 -2.66 6.27 19.17
C ALA A 10 -3.39 6.44 17.83
N ALA A 11 -4.54 5.81 17.65
CA ALA A 11 -5.36 5.95 16.46
C ALA A 11 -5.88 7.39 16.27
N ASP A 12 -6.29 8.05 17.36
CA ASP A 12 -6.74 9.45 17.35
C ASP A 12 -5.62 10.38 16.94
N ALA A 13 -4.42 10.20 17.48
CA ALA A 13 -3.25 11.01 17.16
C ALA A 13 -2.83 10.85 15.68
N LEU A 14 -2.83 9.60 15.14
CA LEU A 14 -2.54 9.34 13.75
C LEU A 14 -3.61 9.91 12.80
N PHE A 15 -4.88 9.85 13.20
CA PHE A 15 -5.97 10.45 12.44
C PHE A 15 -5.79 11.98 12.32
N GLU A 16 -5.49 12.67 13.40
CA GLU A 16 -5.22 14.11 13.40
C GLU A 16 -3.95 14.47 12.62
N ALA A 17 -2.88 13.68 12.75
CA ALA A 17 -1.66 13.87 11.97
C ALA A 17 -1.94 13.80 10.45
N GLY A 18 -2.76 12.82 10.01
CA GLY A 18 -3.17 12.71 8.61
C GLY A 18 -4.01 13.89 8.14
N ARG A 19 -4.92 14.41 9.00
CA ARG A 19 -5.78 15.54 8.66
C ARG A 19 -5.00 16.86 8.53
N THR A 20 -3.90 17.00 9.26
CA THR A 20 -3.09 18.23 9.32
C THR A 20 -1.81 18.16 8.48
N SER A 21 -1.48 17.02 7.92
CA SER A 21 -0.20 16.71 7.23
C SER A 21 1.02 17.05 8.10
N LYS A 22 0.88 16.96 9.44
CA LYS A 22 1.94 17.22 10.40
C LYS A 22 2.29 15.94 11.13
N PRO A 23 3.49 15.37 10.90
CA PRO A 23 3.92 14.18 11.61
C PRO A 23 3.94 14.38 13.12
N ILE A 24 3.57 13.35 13.85
CA ILE A 24 3.69 13.27 15.31
C ILE A 24 4.92 12.44 15.70
N ALA A 25 5.30 12.49 16.96
CA ALA A 25 6.32 11.56 17.48
C ALA A 25 5.91 10.11 17.24
N GLN A 26 6.90 9.22 17.10
CA GLN A 26 6.67 7.79 16.89
C GLN A 26 5.77 7.23 17.99
N VAL A 27 4.75 6.46 17.60
CA VAL A 27 3.84 5.80 18.57
C VAL A 27 4.60 4.82 19.47
N SER A 28 5.65 4.18 18.95
CA SER A 28 6.53 3.32 19.73
C SER A 28 7.32 4.03 20.83
N LYS A 29 7.60 5.32 20.67
CA LYS A 29 8.22 6.15 21.72
C LYS A 29 7.21 6.56 22.80
N THR A 30 5.99 6.87 22.40
CA THR A 30 4.91 7.23 23.32
C THR A 30 4.43 6.01 24.10
N TRP A 31 4.34 4.86 23.44
CA TRP A 31 3.91 3.58 24.04
C TRP A 31 4.97 2.48 23.81
N PRO A 32 6.06 2.45 24.61
CA PRO A 32 7.19 1.54 24.36
C PRO A 32 6.88 0.04 24.49
N LYS A 33 5.71 -0.31 25.06
CA LYS A 33 5.23 -1.70 25.18
C LYS A 33 4.34 -2.14 24.02
N MET A 34 4.20 -1.29 23.00
CA MET A 34 3.40 -1.57 21.80
C MET A 34 4.02 -2.73 21.02
N GLU A 35 3.20 -3.68 20.65
CA GLU A 35 3.57 -4.86 19.84
C GLU A 35 2.90 -4.78 18.46
N ILE A 36 3.26 -5.70 17.56
CA ILE A 36 2.73 -5.72 16.17
C ILE A 36 1.20 -5.88 16.18
N GLU A 37 0.66 -6.72 17.04
CA GLU A 37 -0.78 -6.93 17.20
C GLU A 37 -1.51 -5.65 17.64
N ASP A 38 -0.90 -4.88 18.55
CA ASP A 38 -1.43 -3.56 18.93
C ASP A 38 -1.47 -2.61 17.75
N SER A 39 -0.43 -2.65 16.90
CA SER A 39 -0.31 -1.80 15.71
C SER A 39 -1.43 -2.06 14.70
N TYR A 40 -1.78 -3.33 14.45
CA TYR A 40 -2.92 -3.66 13.59
C TYR A 40 -4.26 -3.24 14.21
N VAL A 41 -4.42 -3.32 15.52
CA VAL A 41 -5.61 -2.77 16.19
C VAL A 41 -5.69 -1.27 16.05
N VAL A 42 -4.58 -0.54 16.23
CA VAL A 42 -4.50 0.91 16.02
C VAL A 42 -4.82 1.28 14.58
N GLN A 43 -4.27 0.55 13.60
CA GLN A 43 -4.57 0.72 12.18
C GLN A 43 -6.08 0.55 11.90
N GLN A 44 -6.71 -0.49 12.46
CA GLN A 44 -8.15 -0.72 12.29
C GLN A 44 -8.98 0.41 12.90
N LEU A 45 -8.65 0.85 14.12
CA LEU A 45 -9.32 1.98 14.77
C LEU A 45 -9.16 3.28 13.96
N TRP A 46 -7.99 3.50 13.35
CA TRP A 46 -7.76 4.61 12.44
C TRP A 46 -8.64 4.51 11.17
N ALA A 47 -8.70 3.31 10.56
CA ALA A 47 -9.53 3.08 9.39
C ALA A 47 -11.02 3.27 9.70
N ASP A 48 -11.49 2.77 10.85
CA ASP A 48 -12.87 2.94 11.31
C ASP A 48 -13.23 4.43 11.46
N LYS A 49 -12.32 5.26 11.99
CA LYS A 49 -12.51 6.72 12.06
C LYS A 49 -12.63 7.35 10.68
N ARG A 50 -11.83 6.92 9.70
CA ARG A 50 -11.91 7.40 8.32
C ARG A 50 -13.26 7.03 7.71
N VAL A 51 -13.75 5.80 7.96
CA VAL A 51 -15.07 5.34 7.50
C VAL A 51 -16.18 6.14 8.19
N GLN A 52 -16.09 6.40 9.49
CA GLN A 52 -17.04 7.25 10.20
C GLN A 52 -17.04 8.70 9.68
N ALA A 53 -15.92 9.18 9.18
CA ALA A 53 -15.80 10.49 8.53
C ALA A 53 -16.28 10.49 7.06
N GLY A 54 -16.76 9.36 6.52
CA GLY A 54 -17.38 9.26 5.20
C GLY A 54 -16.56 8.52 4.14
N ALA A 55 -15.34 8.10 4.43
CA ALA A 55 -14.54 7.30 3.50
C ALA A 55 -15.07 5.85 3.38
N ARG A 56 -14.74 5.16 2.30
CA ARG A 56 -15.09 3.76 2.09
C ARG A 56 -13.85 2.93 1.85
N VAL A 57 -13.77 1.75 2.46
CA VAL A 57 -12.71 0.78 2.16
C VAL A 57 -12.94 0.26 0.73
N ILE A 58 -11.92 0.39 -0.10
CA ILE A 58 -11.92 -0.08 -1.50
C ILE A 58 -10.87 -1.15 -1.76
N GLY A 59 -10.08 -1.52 -0.76
CA GLY A 59 -9.06 -2.55 -0.91
C GLY A 59 -7.95 -2.45 0.11
N HIS A 60 -6.80 -3.01 -0.27
CA HIS A 60 -5.62 -3.09 0.61
C HIS A 60 -4.34 -2.96 -0.22
N LYS A 61 -3.26 -2.52 0.44
CA LYS A 61 -1.89 -2.60 -0.07
C LYS A 61 -1.08 -3.61 0.73
N ILE A 62 -0.09 -4.21 0.12
CA ILE A 62 0.81 -5.16 0.78
C ILE A 62 2.23 -4.58 0.72
N GLY A 63 2.83 -4.35 1.87
CA GLY A 63 4.21 -3.89 2.01
C GLY A 63 5.17 -5.01 2.39
N LEU A 64 6.49 -4.71 2.35
CA LEU A 64 7.56 -5.63 2.73
C LEU A 64 7.52 -6.96 1.97
N THR A 65 7.19 -6.93 0.69
CA THR A 65 7.04 -8.14 -0.15
C THR A 65 8.37 -8.69 -0.66
N SER A 66 9.48 -7.96 -0.51
CA SER A 66 10.80 -8.43 -0.88
C SER A 66 11.63 -8.86 0.34
N ARG A 67 12.49 -9.88 0.18
CA ARG A 67 13.42 -10.34 1.23
C ARG A 67 14.31 -9.21 1.74
N ALA A 68 14.78 -8.34 0.85
CA ALA A 68 15.64 -7.21 1.22
C ALA A 68 14.90 -6.24 2.16
N MET A 69 13.64 -5.90 1.86
CA MET A 69 12.84 -5.02 2.72
C MET A 69 12.47 -5.68 4.05
N GLN A 70 12.15 -6.96 4.05
CA GLN A 70 11.90 -7.72 5.29
C GLN A 70 13.13 -7.71 6.20
N GLN A 71 14.32 -7.97 5.65
CA GLN A 71 15.58 -7.94 6.41
C GLN A 71 15.88 -6.53 6.97
N ALA A 72 15.71 -5.49 6.15
CA ALA A 72 15.92 -4.10 6.58
C ALA A 72 14.97 -3.69 7.72
N SER A 73 13.73 -4.16 7.68
CA SER A 73 12.71 -3.91 8.70
C SER A 73 12.70 -4.92 9.85
N LYS A 74 13.62 -5.90 9.84
CA LYS A 74 13.70 -7.02 10.81
C LYS A 74 12.38 -7.80 10.89
N MET A 75 11.67 -7.92 9.77
CA MET A 75 10.43 -8.68 9.63
C MET A 75 10.69 -10.01 8.93
N THR A 76 9.82 -10.98 9.18
CA THR A 76 9.85 -12.30 8.52
C THR A 76 8.66 -12.51 7.58
N GLU A 77 7.72 -11.57 7.59
CA GLU A 77 6.51 -11.60 6.76
C GLU A 77 6.18 -10.18 6.24
N PRO A 78 5.34 -10.05 5.21
CA PRO A 78 4.80 -8.78 4.75
C PRO A 78 3.99 -8.04 5.83
N ASP A 79 3.70 -6.77 5.57
CA ASP A 79 2.67 -5.99 6.26
C ASP A 79 1.55 -5.59 5.27
N TYR A 80 0.46 -5.00 5.80
CA TYR A 80 -0.63 -4.50 4.97
C TYR A 80 -1.22 -3.21 5.51
N GLY A 81 -1.82 -2.44 4.61
CA GLY A 81 -2.62 -1.27 4.91
C GLY A 81 -3.96 -1.30 4.19
N VAL A 82 -4.89 -0.46 4.63
CA VAL A 82 -6.22 -0.29 4.07
C VAL A 82 -6.19 0.82 3.01
N LEU A 83 -6.79 0.59 1.85
CA LEU A 83 -7.01 1.60 0.82
C LEU A 83 -8.44 2.14 0.93
N LEU A 84 -8.54 3.47 0.94
CA LEU A 84 -9.80 4.20 1.02
C LEU A 84 -10.09 4.91 -0.31
N ASP A 85 -11.37 5.16 -0.62
CA ASP A 85 -11.79 5.78 -1.88
C ASP A 85 -11.25 7.20 -2.08
N ASP A 86 -11.06 7.96 -1.01
CA ASP A 86 -10.48 9.29 -1.03
C ASP A 86 -8.93 9.31 -1.13
N MET A 87 -8.29 8.13 -1.21
CA MET A 87 -6.86 7.97 -1.47
C MET A 87 -6.55 7.72 -2.95
N THR A 88 -7.54 7.82 -3.85
CA THR A 88 -7.37 7.51 -5.27
C THR A 88 -7.17 8.76 -6.11
N TYR A 89 -6.24 8.69 -7.05
CA TYR A 89 -5.97 9.75 -8.03
C TYR A 89 -6.06 9.18 -9.44
N ALA A 90 -6.52 10.00 -10.39
CA ALA A 90 -6.56 9.62 -11.79
C ALA A 90 -5.14 9.63 -12.41
N ASP A 91 -4.93 8.83 -13.44
CA ASP A 91 -3.77 8.96 -14.32
C ASP A 91 -3.74 10.37 -14.93
N GLY A 92 -2.55 11.00 -14.94
CA GLY A 92 -2.37 12.39 -15.34
C GLY A 92 -2.74 13.43 -14.27
N ALA A 93 -3.10 13.02 -13.05
CA ALA A 93 -3.49 13.94 -12.00
C ALA A 93 -2.35 14.90 -11.61
N ARG A 94 -2.75 16.13 -11.24
CA ARG A 94 -1.91 17.09 -10.55
C ARG A 94 -2.26 17.04 -9.06
N ILE A 95 -1.29 16.64 -8.23
CA ILE A 95 -1.49 16.34 -6.81
C ILE A 95 -0.79 17.41 -5.97
N PRO A 96 -1.52 18.09 -5.05
CA PRO A 96 -0.85 19.06 -4.17
C PRO A 96 0.06 18.31 -3.19
N VAL A 97 1.36 18.61 -3.22
CA VAL A 97 2.33 17.97 -2.30
C VAL A 97 2.03 18.30 -0.84
N SER A 98 1.34 19.40 -0.58
CA SER A 98 0.93 19.84 0.77
C SER A 98 -0.06 18.89 1.46
N LEU A 99 -0.64 17.93 0.73
CA LEU A 99 -1.47 16.87 1.32
C LEU A 99 -0.63 15.84 2.10
N PHE A 100 0.67 15.85 1.91
CA PHE A 100 1.61 14.87 2.45
C PHE A 100 2.72 15.55 3.25
N SER A 101 3.41 14.76 4.07
CA SER A 101 4.56 15.20 4.85
C SER A 101 5.88 15.05 4.08
N ALA A 102 6.11 13.86 3.55
CA ALA A 102 7.30 13.48 2.79
C ALA A 102 6.97 12.34 1.81
N PRO A 103 6.16 12.61 0.77
CA PRO A 103 5.63 11.57 -0.10
C PRO A 103 6.72 10.90 -0.92
N ARG A 104 6.52 9.61 -1.15
CA ARG A 104 7.32 8.79 -2.07
C ARG A 104 6.42 7.96 -2.94
N LEU A 105 6.90 7.60 -4.12
CA LEU A 105 6.18 6.75 -5.06
C LEU A 105 6.85 5.39 -5.22
N GLU A 106 6.03 4.37 -5.29
CA GLU A 106 6.39 2.99 -5.57
C GLU A 106 5.65 2.49 -6.80
N VAL A 107 6.33 1.64 -7.58
CA VAL A 107 5.76 1.02 -8.78
C VAL A 107 5.19 -0.34 -8.41
N GLU A 108 3.93 -0.56 -8.77
CA GLU A 108 3.19 -1.75 -8.39
C GLU A 108 2.29 -2.30 -9.51
N LEU A 109 1.72 -3.47 -9.26
CA LEU A 109 0.57 -4.00 -9.98
C LEU A 109 -0.64 -4.01 -9.05
N ALA A 110 -1.75 -3.44 -9.53
CA ALA A 110 -3.04 -3.50 -8.87
C ALA A 110 -3.85 -4.69 -9.40
N PHE A 111 -4.30 -5.56 -8.50
CA PHE A 111 -5.25 -6.63 -8.79
C PHE A 111 -6.64 -6.16 -8.42
N VAL A 112 -7.56 -6.15 -9.38
CA VAL A 112 -8.96 -5.78 -9.14
C VAL A 112 -9.79 -7.06 -9.09
N LEU A 113 -10.43 -7.29 -7.95
CA LEU A 113 -11.20 -8.52 -7.74
C LEU A 113 -12.54 -8.47 -8.47
N GLY A 114 -12.86 -9.55 -9.18
CA GLY A 114 -14.18 -9.81 -9.75
C GLY A 114 -15.06 -10.68 -8.87
N LYS A 115 -14.46 -11.37 -7.91
CA LYS A 115 -15.13 -12.27 -6.97
C LYS A 115 -14.59 -12.05 -5.57
N ARG A 116 -15.41 -12.28 -4.57
CA ARG A 116 -15.01 -12.34 -3.16
C ARG A 116 -14.03 -13.47 -2.92
N ILE A 117 -12.97 -13.22 -2.15
CA ILE A 117 -11.97 -14.22 -1.78
C ILE A 117 -11.59 -14.08 -0.31
N GLY A 118 -11.31 -15.19 0.34
CA GLY A 118 -10.85 -15.25 1.72
C GLY A 118 -11.12 -16.61 2.34
N GLY A 119 -10.97 -16.70 3.66
CA GLY A 119 -11.01 -17.97 4.38
C GLY A 119 -9.63 -18.61 4.47
N LYS A 120 -9.59 -19.84 5.01
CA LYS A 120 -8.33 -20.55 5.27
C LYS A 120 -7.79 -21.21 3.99
N ASN A 121 -6.46 -21.19 3.85
CA ASN A 121 -5.73 -21.90 2.79
C ASN A 121 -6.00 -21.38 1.37
N VAL A 122 -6.20 -20.07 1.22
CA VAL A 122 -6.23 -19.42 -0.09
C VAL A 122 -4.92 -19.69 -0.83
N THR A 123 -5.02 -20.10 -2.08
CA THR A 123 -3.91 -20.43 -2.98
C THR A 123 -3.73 -19.36 -4.05
N ILE A 124 -2.63 -19.43 -4.79
CA ILE A 124 -2.42 -18.56 -5.95
C ILE A 124 -3.50 -18.75 -7.03
N TYR A 125 -3.99 -19.96 -7.20
CA TYR A 125 -5.05 -20.27 -8.18
C TYR A 125 -6.36 -19.59 -7.80
N ASP A 126 -6.70 -19.55 -6.52
CA ASP A 126 -7.89 -18.85 -6.02
C ASP A 126 -7.79 -17.35 -6.26
N VAL A 127 -6.60 -16.75 -6.03
CA VAL A 127 -6.35 -15.33 -6.31
C VAL A 127 -6.49 -15.01 -7.79
N LEU A 128 -5.86 -15.82 -8.66
CA LEU A 128 -5.93 -15.61 -10.12
C LEU A 128 -7.35 -15.77 -10.66
N ASP A 129 -8.12 -16.74 -10.16
CA ASP A 129 -9.53 -16.96 -10.55
C ASP A 129 -10.46 -15.85 -10.03
N ALA A 130 -10.17 -15.29 -8.84
CA ALA A 130 -10.95 -14.20 -8.28
C ALA A 130 -10.63 -12.84 -8.90
N THR A 131 -9.49 -12.68 -9.57
CA THR A 131 -9.04 -11.42 -10.18
C THR A 131 -9.73 -11.19 -11.52
N ALA A 132 -10.46 -10.09 -11.64
CA ALA A 132 -11.07 -9.68 -12.92
C ALA A 132 -10.01 -9.19 -13.90
N TYR A 133 -9.11 -8.32 -13.42
CA TYR A 133 -7.99 -7.80 -14.22
C TYR A 133 -6.86 -7.31 -13.32
N VAL A 134 -5.69 -7.19 -13.92
CA VAL A 134 -4.50 -6.57 -13.33
C VAL A 134 -4.16 -5.33 -14.15
N THR A 135 -3.76 -4.26 -13.50
CA THR A 135 -3.39 -2.99 -14.16
C THR A 135 -2.16 -2.38 -13.48
N PRO A 136 -1.36 -1.58 -14.19
CA PRO A 136 -0.33 -0.74 -13.60
C PRO A 136 -0.84 0.12 -12.46
N ALA A 137 -0.01 0.31 -11.44
CA ALA A 137 -0.30 1.20 -10.31
C ALA A 137 0.95 1.94 -9.83
N LEU A 138 0.73 3.11 -9.27
CA LEU A 138 1.67 3.80 -8.39
C LEU A 138 1.07 3.87 -7.00
N GLU A 139 1.79 3.44 -5.97
CA GLU A 139 1.44 3.72 -4.59
C GLU A 139 2.13 5.02 -4.15
N ILE A 140 1.39 5.90 -3.48
CA ILE A 140 1.94 7.04 -2.75
C ILE A 140 2.06 6.61 -1.30
N ILE A 141 3.28 6.52 -0.81
CA ILE A 141 3.55 6.28 0.61
C ILE A 141 3.95 7.58 1.30
N ASP A 142 3.43 7.79 2.51
CA ASP A 142 3.74 8.93 3.36
C ASP A 142 3.65 8.56 4.84
N TYR A 143 4.19 9.39 5.69
CA TYR A 143 4.32 9.11 7.12
C TYR A 143 3.63 10.14 7.98
N ARG A 144 2.74 9.66 8.86
CA ARG A 144 2.09 10.47 9.90
C ARG A 144 2.90 10.50 11.19
N THR A 145 4.03 9.77 11.21
CA THR A 145 4.98 9.77 12.33
C THR A 145 6.37 10.20 11.87
N GLU A 146 7.14 10.80 12.76
CA GLU A 146 8.54 11.18 12.51
C GLU A 146 9.42 9.96 12.20
N VAL A 147 10.50 10.19 11.47
CA VAL A 147 11.53 9.17 11.17
C VAL A 147 12.73 9.34 12.13
N PRO A 148 13.52 8.27 12.41
CA PRO A 148 13.37 6.88 11.97
C PRO A 148 12.22 6.17 12.70
N ARG A 149 11.60 5.17 12.06
CA ARG A 149 10.44 4.44 12.57
C ARG A 149 10.75 2.97 12.83
N ALA A 150 10.15 2.41 13.86
CA ALA A 150 10.06 0.98 14.05
C ALA A 150 8.92 0.39 13.20
N ILE A 151 8.89 -0.93 13.02
CA ILE A 151 7.83 -1.60 12.25
C ILE A 151 6.45 -1.38 12.87
N VAL A 152 6.35 -1.32 14.19
CA VAL A 152 5.10 -1.03 14.92
C VAL A 152 4.56 0.35 14.57
N ASP A 153 5.41 1.35 14.35
CA ASP A 153 5.00 2.68 13.90
C ASP A 153 4.44 2.63 12.47
N THR A 154 5.10 1.86 11.59
CA THR A 154 4.69 1.73 10.19
C THR A 154 3.34 1.05 10.07
N ILE A 155 3.13 -0.07 10.75
CA ILE A 155 1.85 -0.81 10.71
C ILE A 155 0.73 0.03 11.32
N ALA A 156 0.96 0.67 12.49
CA ALA A 156 -0.04 1.53 13.13
C ALA A 156 -0.45 2.70 12.23
N ASP A 157 0.50 3.23 11.45
CA ASP A 157 0.32 4.29 10.47
C ASP A 157 -0.12 3.75 9.09
N ASN A 158 -1.04 2.79 9.10
CA ASN A 158 -1.63 2.19 7.92
C ASN A 158 -0.60 1.65 6.91
N ALA A 159 0.49 1.07 7.39
CA ALA A 159 1.62 0.59 6.57
C ALA A 159 2.14 1.67 5.59
N ALA A 160 2.10 2.94 6.00
CA ALA A 160 2.47 4.13 5.23
C ALA A 160 1.58 4.41 3.99
N ALA A 161 0.48 3.72 3.79
CA ALA A 161 -0.43 4.00 2.67
C ALA A 161 -0.99 5.42 2.76
N ALA A 162 -0.84 6.20 1.68
CA ALA A 162 -1.29 7.59 1.60
C ALA A 162 -2.06 7.90 0.31
N GLY A 163 -1.85 7.12 -0.75
CA GLY A 163 -2.59 7.28 -1.98
C GLY A 163 -2.24 6.23 -3.02
N MET A 164 -3.02 6.19 -4.09
CA MET A 164 -2.71 5.35 -5.25
C MET A 164 -3.18 6.00 -6.55
N VAL A 165 -2.50 5.64 -7.63
CA VAL A 165 -2.90 5.94 -9.00
C VAL A 165 -2.97 4.62 -9.75
N THR A 166 -4.05 4.39 -10.48
CA THR A 166 -4.15 3.24 -11.40
C THR A 166 -4.34 3.73 -12.82
N GLY A 167 -3.75 3.04 -13.78
CA GLY A 167 -3.81 3.46 -15.18
C GLY A 167 -3.27 2.39 -16.12
N GLY A 168 -2.77 2.82 -17.27
CA GLY A 168 -2.26 1.91 -18.28
C GLY A 168 -3.35 1.02 -18.89
N ARG A 169 -2.97 -0.19 -19.29
CA ARG A 169 -3.86 -1.15 -19.95
C ARG A 169 -4.19 -2.31 -19.01
N PRO A 170 -5.45 -2.45 -18.57
CA PRO A 170 -5.87 -3.60 -17.79
C PRO A 170 -5.80 -4.89 -18.62
N VAL A 171 -5.33 -5.97 -18.01
CA VAL A 171 -5.19 -7.29 -18.62
C VAL A 171 -5.77 -8.37 -17.71
N ARG A 172 -6.27 -9.45 -18.28
CA ARG A 172 -6.63 -10.63 -17.47
C ARG A 172 -5.36 -11.27 -16.92
N PRO A 173 -5.39 -11.80 -15.69
CA PRO A 173 -4.18 -12.32 -15.04
C PRO A 173 -3.51 -13.47 -15.79
N MET A 174 -4.27 -14.21 -16.63
CA MET A 174 -3.76 -15.34 -17.42
C MET A 174 -3.30 -14.95 -18.83
N ASP A 175 -3.52 -13.70 -19.27
CA ASP A 175 -3.15 -13.27 -20.63
C ASP A 175 -1.70 -12.77 -20.71
N VAL A 176 -1.03 -12.62 -19.56
CA VAL A 176 0.37 -12.15 -19.45
C VAL A 176 1.12 -12.97 -18.40
N ASP A 177 2.44 -13.07 -18.54
CA ASP A 177 3.29 -13.60 -17.46
C ASP A 177 3.49 -12.50 -16.41
N LEU A 178 2.64 -12.53 -15.38
CA LEU A 178 2.67 -11.53 -14.30
C LEU A 178 3.99 -11.49 -13.52
N ARG A 179 4.84 -12.51 -13.60
CA ARG A 179 6.17 -12.52 -12.95
C ARG A 179 7.16 -11.62 -13.68
N TRP A 180 6.94 -11.41 -14.97
CA TRP A 180 7.87 -10.68 -15.84
C TRP A 180 7.33 -9.33 -16.33
N CYS A 181 6.31 -8.79 -15.67
CA CYS A 181 5.93 -7.41 -15.86
C CYS A 181 7.07 -6.52 -15.35
N ALA A 182 7.70 -5.80 -16.26
CA ALA A 182 8.76 -4.86 -15.95
C ALA A 182 8.22 -3.43 -15.96
N ALA A 183 8.84 -2.55 -15.20
CA ALA A 183 8.59 -1.12 -15.30
C ALA A 183 9.84 -0.30 -15.05
N THR A 184 9.85 0.90 -15.63
CA THR A 184 10.75 1.99 -15.28
C THR A 184 9.96 3.11 -14.62
N LEU A 185 10.56 3.77 -13.64
CA LEU A 185 10.03 4.98 -13.02
C LEU A 185 10.96 6.13 -13.33
N SER A 186 10.46 7.13 -14.02
CA SER A 186 11.19 8.36 -14.30
C SER A 186 10.65 9.53 -13.48
N LYS A 187 11.55 10.40 -13.05
CA LYS A 187 11.27 11.68 -12.43
C LYS A 187 11.89 12.80 -13.26
N ASN A 188 11.08 13.75 -13.69
CA ASN A 188 11.51 14.87 -14.52
C ASN A 188 12.26 14.45 -15.80
N GLY A 189 11.81 13.32 -16.40
CA GLY A 189 12.40 12.78 -17.64
C GLY A 189 13.65 11.92 -17.44
N VAL A 190 14.11 11.73 -16.19
CA VAL A 190 15.27 10.87 -15.87
C VAL A 190 14.77 9.58 -15.21
N ILE A 191 15.23 8.42 -15.69
CA ILE A 191 14.92 7.12 -15.06
C ILE A 191 15.62 7.05 -13.70
N GLU A 192 14.85 6.96 -12.64
CA GLU A 192 15.33 6.82 -11.25
C GLU A 192 15.38 5.36 -10.82
N GLU A 193 14.39 4.57 -11.23
CA GLU A 193 14.25 3.18 -10.83
C GLU A 193 13.75 2.31 -11.98
N SER A 194 14.06 1.03 -11.87
CA SER A 194 13.48 -0.02 -12.73
C SER A 194 13.37 -1.31 -11.94
N GLY A 195 12.42 -2.15 -12.32
CA GLY A 195 12.22 -3.42 -11.64
C GLY A 195 11.34 -4.38 -12.42
N VAL A 196 11.21 -5.58 -11.87
CA VAL A 196 10.37 -6.64 -12.41
C VAL A 196 9.55 -7.26 -11.28
N SER A 197 8.29 -7.54 -11.56
CA SER A 197 7.29 -7.97 -10.58
C SER A 197 7.58 -9.32 -9.89
N ALA A 198 8.49 -10.14 -10.44
CA ALA A 198 9.01 -11.31 -9.76
C ALA A 198 9.70 -10.99 -8.41
N ALA A 199 10.13 -9.73 -8.19
CA ALA A 199 10.66 -9.27 -6.90
C ALA A 199 9.63 -9.39 -5.76
N ILE A 200 8.33 -9.39 -6.09
CA ILE A 200 7.23 -9.55 -5.15
C ILE A 200 7.05 -11.04 -4.83
N MET A 201 7.73 -11.54 -3.81
CA MET A 201 7.61 -12.93 -3.31
C MET A 201 7.70 -14.00 -4.43
N GLY A 202 8.39 -13.72 -5.55
CA GLY A 202 8.52 -14.60 -6.71
C GLY A 202 7.34 -14.57 -7.70
N HIS A 203 6.19 -14.01 -7.30
CA HIS A 203 5.00 -13.78 -8.14
C HIS A 203 4.08 -12.77 -7.46
N PRO A 204 3.62 -11.70 -8.13
CA PRO A 204 2.85 -10.63 -7.48
C PRO A 204 1.56 -11.10 -6.80
N ALA A 205 0.89 -12.13 -7.30
CA ALA A 205 -0.28 -12.71 -6.63
C ALA A 205 0.04 -13.34 -5.26
N MET A 206 1.31 -13.65 -4.93
CA MET A 206 1.69 -14.24 -3.64
C MET A 206 1.51 -13.28 -2.48
N GLY A 207 1.66 -11.97 -2.69
CA GLY A 207 1.30 -10.96 -1.70
C GLY A 207 -0.18 -11.05 -1.31
N ILE A 208 -1.05 -11.21 -2.31
CA ILE A 208 -2.51 -11.31 -2.11
C ILE A 208 -2.88 -12.63 -1.43
N VAL A 209 -2.22 -13.73 -1.78
CA VAL A 209 -2.35 -15.03 -1.08
C VAL A 209 -2.05 -14.85 0.41
N TRP A 210 -0.93 -14.20 0.73
CA TRP A 210 -0.55 -13.92 2.11
C TRP A 210 -1.60 -13.06 2.82
N LEU A 211 -2.04 -11.97 2.19
CA LEU A 211 -3.03 -11.05 2.74
C LEU A 211 -4.36 -11.76 3.04
N ALA A 212 -4.90 -12.51 2.07
CA ALA A 212 -6.16 -13.23 2.23
C ALA A 212 -6.11 -14.22 3.41
N ASN A 213 -5.01 -14.99 3.53
CA ASN A 213 -4.80 -15.90 4.65
C ASN A 213 -4.54 -15.18 5.98
N ARG A 214 -3.93 -13.99 5.98
CA ARG A 214 -3.72 -13.16 7.16
C ARG A 214 -5.04 -12.61 7.69
N LEU A 215 -5.85 -12.04 6.82
CA LEU A 215 -7.17 -11.46 7.15
C LEU A 215 -8.19 -12.53 7.59
N ALA A 216 -8.07 -13.76 7.09
CA ALA A 216 -8.92 -14.89 7.53
C ALA A 216 -8.82 -15.21 9.03
N ARG A 217 -7.73 -14.81 9.69
CA ARG A 217 -7.58 -14.94 11.16
C ARG A 217 -8.53 -14.02 11.93
N HIS A 218 -9.09 -13.02 11.25
CA HIS A 218 -10.02 -12.02 11.79
C HIS A 218 -11.39 -12.09 11.10
N ASP A 219 -11.68 -13.18 10.37
CA ASP A 219 -12.90 -13.39 9.59
C ASP A 219 -13.17 -12.26 8.56
N ILE A 220 -12.12 -11.58 8.11
CA ILE A 220 -12.21 -10.53 7.09
C ILE A 220 -12.02 -11.15 5.71
N MET A 221 -12.92 -10.78 4.78
CA MET A 221 -12.88 -11.19 3.38
C MET A 221 -12.45 -10.03 2.50
N LEU A 222 -11.81 -10.33 1.38
CA LEU A 222 -11.57 -9.39 0.29
C LEU A 222 -12.77 -9.45 -0.66
N GLU A 223 -13.44 -8.33 -0.86
CA GLU A 223 -14.69 -8.29 -1.60
C GLU A 223 -14.49 -8.09 -3.11
N ALA A 224 -15.49 -8.46 -3.92
CA ALA A 224 -15.50 -8.11 -5.34
C ALA A 224 -15.47 -6.58 -5.51
N GLY A 225 -14.66 -6.10 -6.46
CA GLY A 225 -14.39 -4.68 -6.66
C GLY A 225 -13.23 -4.12 -5.82
N HIS A 226 -12.71 -4.87 -4.83
CA HIS A 226 -11.52 -4.44 -4.10
C HIS A 226 -10.31 -4.34 -5.02
N ILE A 227 -9.49 -3.32 -4.79
CA ILE A 227 -8.20 -3.08 -5.43
C ILE A 227 -7.12 -3.52 -4.46
N LEU A 228 -6.24 -4.41 -4.90
CA LEU A 228 -5.16 -4.94 -4.08
C LEU A 228 -3.83 -4.56 -4.72
N LEU A 229 -3.07 -3.66 -4.06
CA LEU A 229 -1.71 -3.34 -4.46
C LEU A 229 -0.78 -4.45 -3.97
N ALA A 230 -0.12 -5.11 -4.93
CA ALA A 230 0.55 -6.39 -4.69
C ALA A 230 1.91 -6.26 -3.98
N GLY A 231 2.43 -5.07 -3.88
CA GLY A 231 3.75 -4.74 -3.38
C GLY A 231 4.63 -4.11 -4.45
N SER A 232 5.59 -3.31 -4.02
CA SER A 232 6.52 -2.64 -4.92
C SER A 232 7.60 -3.58 -5.45
N PHE A 233 7.95 -3.40 -6.71
CA PHE A 233 9.10 -4.04 -7.33
C PHE A 233 10.21 -3.04 -7.73
N THR A 234 10.12 -1.80 -7.23
CA THR A 234 11.17 -0.77 -7.26
C THR A 234 11.45 -0.25 -5.86
N ARG A 235 12.51 0.53 -5.69
CA ARG A 235 12.68 1.32 -4.48
C ARG A 235 11.74 2.53 -4.51
N PRO A 236 11.32 3.05 -3.34
CA PRO A 236 10.52 4.28 -3.29
C PRO A 236 11.32 5.49 -3.77
N VAL A 237 10.71 6.32 -4.63
CA VAL A 237 11.30 7.57 -5.14
C VAL A 237 10.66 8.77 -4.44
N ASN A 238 11.48 9.63 -3.82
CA ASN A 238 11.00 10.85 -3.17
C ASN A 238 10.44 11.83 -4.22
N VAL A 239 9.35 12.50 -3.87
CA VAL A 239 8.74 13.54 -4.70
C VAL A 239 8.56 14.85 -3.94
N ALA A 240 8.62 15.96 -4.69
CA ALA A 240 8.47 17.33 -4.20
C ALA A 240 7.60 18.16 -5.15
N ALA A 241 7.24 19.36 -4.74
CA ALA A 241 6.52 20.29 -5.62
C ALA A 241 7.35 20.59 -6.89
N GLY A 242 6.70 20.52 -8.04
CA GLY A 242 7.31 20.67 -9.37
C GLY A 242 7.73 19.36 -10.03
N ASP A 243 7.74 18.24 -9.30
CA ASP A 243 8.12 16.95 -9.87
C ASP A 243 7.03 16.38 -10.79
N VAL A 244 7.48 15.82 -11.91
CA VAL A 244 6.67 15.03 -12.85
C VAL A 244 7.18 13.61 -12.83
N ILE A 245 6.28 12.69 -12.54
CA ILE A 245 6.58 11.25 -12.46
C ILE A 245 5.90 10.53 -13.62
N HIS A 246 6.62 9.62 -14.24
CA HIS A 246 6.10 8.75 -15.28
C HIS A 246 6.64 7.32 -15.07
N ALA A 247 5.74 6.37 -14.97
CA ALA A 247 6.05 4.94 -14.90
C ALA A 247 5.62 4.27 -16.21
N ASP A 248 6.57 3.61 -16.88
CA ASP A 248 6.32 2.86 -18.11
C ASP A 248 6.40 1.36 -17.82
N PHE A 249 5.32 0.65 -18.09
CA PHE A 249 5.18 -0.80 -17.89
C PHE A 249 5.22 -1.57 -19.23
N GLY A 250 5.78 -0.97 -20.27
CA GLY A 250 5.89 -1.57 -21.60
C GLY A 250 4.51 -1.95 -22.16
N PRO A 251 4.24 -3.24 -22.47
CA PRO A 251 2.96 -3.67 -23.05
C PRO A 251 1.71 -3.35 -22.22
N LEU A 252 1.87 -3.10 -20.93
CA LEU A 252 0.78 -2.71 -20.02
C LEU A 252 0.50 -1.21 -20.03
N GLY A 253 1.26 -0.42 -20.81
CA GLY A 253 1.09 1.03 -20.90
C GLY A 253 1.82 1.79 -19.79
N SER A 254 1.44 3.02 -19.57
CA SER A 254 2.12 3.92 -18.63
C SER A 254 1.14 4.67 -17.72
N ILE A 255 1.67 5.21 -16.63
CA ILE A 255 0.97 6.07 -15.69
C ILE A 255 1.82 7.30 -15.44
N GLY A 256 1.21 8.49 -15.37
CA GLY A 256 1.90 9.73 -15.03
C GLY A 256 1.15 10.53 -13.97
N VAL A 257 1.89 11.23 -13.12
CA VAL A 257 1.36 12.22 -12.18
C VAL A 257 2.34 13.37 -12.03
N SER A 258 1.85 14.51 -11.58
CA SER A 258 2.70 15.66 -11.23
C SER A 258 2.33 16.20 -9.85
N PHE A 259 3.32 16.72 -9.15
CA PHE A 259 3.14 17.32 -7.83
C PHE A 259 3.34 18.83 -7.88
N TYR A 260 2.52 19.62 -7.15
CA TYR A 260 2.62 21.08 -7.07
C TYR A 260 2.49 21.61 -5.66
#